data_db430ccd2c8a7747d070e493b6c719a9
#
_entry.id   db430ccd2c8a7747d070e493b6c719a9
#
_cell.length_a   1.000
_cell.length_b   1.000
_cell.length_c   1.000
_cell.angle_alpha   90.00
_cell.angle_beta   90.00
_cell.angle_gamma   90.00
#
_symmetry.space_group_name_H-M   'P 1'
#
loop_
_entity.id
_entity.type
_entity.pdbx_description
1 polymer ?
#
loop_
_entity_poly.entity_id
_entity_poly.type
_entity_poly.pdbx_seq_one_letter_code
_entity_poly.pdbx_strand_id
1 'polypeptide(L)'
;MSTRFQEHYKETVIADLMTKFGYKSLMEVPRITKITLNMGLGEAVNDKKVIENAVGDLTKVAGQKPVVTKAKKAIAGFKIRQGYPIGAMVTLRGARMYEFLDRFVTVALPRVRDFRGISGKAFDGRGNYNIGVKEQIIFPEIEYDKIDALRGLNISITTTAKTDEEAKALLAAFKFPFRN
;
A
#
# COMPACT_ATOMS: atom_id res chain seq x y z
N MET A 1 -21.02 -5.91 -4.84
CA MET A 1 -21.24 -4.81 -3.88
C MET A 1 -20.17 -3.78 -4.07
N SER A 2 -20.53 -2.49 -4.19
CA SER A 2 -19.58 -1.38 -4.21
C SER A 2 -19.11 -1.12 -2.78
N THR A 3 -17.86 -0.67 -2.62
CA THR A 3 -17.30 -0.30 -1.32
C THR A 3 -17.52 1.19 -1.07
N ARG A 4 -17.53 1.62 0.20
CA ARG A 4 -17.72 3.01 0.60
C ARG A 4 -16.80 3.98 -0.17
N PHE A 5 -15.52 3.67 -0.30
CA PHE A 5 -14.56 4.52 -1.03
C PHE A 5 -14.75 4.47 -2.55
N GLN A 6 -15.27 3.38 -3.08
CA GLN A 6 -15.61 3.31 -4.51
C GLN A 6 -16.83 4.18 -4.85
N GLU A 7 -17.83 4.22 -3.98
CA GLU A 7 -18.98 5.13 -4.09
C GLU A 7 -18.53 6.58 -3.92
N HIS A 8 -17.79 6.88 -2.88
CA HIS A 8 -17.22 8.21 -2.65
C HIS A 8 -16.42 8.75 -3.86
N TYR A 9 -15.62 7.88 -4.50
CA TYR A 9 -14.91 8.26 -5.72
C TYR A 9 -15.86 8.69 -6.82
N LYS A 10 -16.93 7.91 -7.07
CA LYS A 10 -17.89 8.19 -8.15
C LYS A 10 -18.76 9.44 -7.91
N GLU A 11 -19.17 9.63 -6.65
CA GLU A 11 -20.15 10.67 -6.29
C GLU A 11 -19.48 12.03 -6.03
N THR A 12 -18.32 12.03 -5.42
CA THR A 12 -17.68 13.25 -4.92
C THR A 12 -16.37 13.55 -5.62
N VAL A 13 -15.41 12.59 -5.58
CA VAL A 13 -14.02 12.84 -6.00
C VAL A 13 -13.91 13.21 -7.48
N ILE A 14 -14.68 12.59 -8.35
CA ILE A 14 -14.69 12.90 -9.78
C ILE A 14 -15.11 14.35 -10.02
N ALA A 15 -16.19 14.80 -9.39
CA ALA A 15 -16.71 16.16 -9.56
C ALA A 15 -15.70 17.22 -9.06
N ASP A 16 -15.12 16.98 -7.88
CA ASP A 16 -14.13 17.87 -7.27
C ASP A 16 -12.87 18.02 -8.14
N LEU A 17 -12.35 16.90 -8.65
CA LEU A 17 -11.15 16.90 -9.49
C LEU A 17 -11.43 17.54 -10.88
N MET A 18 -12.60 17.31 -11.45
CA MET A 18 -13.00 17.96 -12.70
C MET A 18 -13.04 19.49 -12.55
N THR A 19 -13.61 19.97 -11.45
CA THR A 19 -13.68 21.40 -11.15
C THR A 19 -12.29 21.99 -10.90
N LYS A 20 -11.44 21.27 -10.18
CA LYS A 20 -10.11 21.74 -9.77
C LYS A 20 -9.11 21.82 -10.94
N PHE A 21 -9.12 20.81 -11.82
CA PHE A 21 -8.13 20.69 -12.91
C PHE A 21 -8.71 20.99 -14.30
N GLY A 22 -10.03 21.19 -14.43
CA GLY A 22 -10.67 21.54 -15.69
C GLY A 22 -10.63 20.42 -16.74
N TYR A 23 -10.73 19.15 -16.32
CA TYR A 23 -10.77 18.04 -17.27
C TYR A 23 -11.98 18.12 -18.21
N LYS A 24 -11.75 17.78 -19.48
CA LYS A 24 -12.81 17.80 -20.51
C LYS A 24 -13.64 16.53 -20.52
N SER A 25 -13.10 15.43 -20.05
CA SER A 25 -13.73 14.12 -20.04
C SER A 25 -13.62 13.43 -18.69
N LEU A 26 -14.64 12.68 -18.29
CA LEU A 26 -14.61 11.82 -17.11
C LEU A 26 -13.48 10.79 -17.15
N MET A 27 -13.05 10.39 -18.33
CA MET A 27 -11.97 9.42 -18.52
C MET A 27 -10.57 9.99 -18.27
N GLU A 28 -10.42 11.33 -18.25
CA GLU A 28 -9.16 11.98 -17.90
C GLU A 28 -8.95 12.08 -16.40
N VAL A 29 -10.03 12.00 -15.61
CA VAL A 29 -9.95 12.11 -14.16
C VAL A 29 -9.06 11.01 -13.59
N PRO A 30 -8.04 11.34 -12.77
CA PRO A 30 -7.15 10.36 -12.19
C PRO A 30 -7.90 9.41 -11.27
N ARG A 31 -7.49 8.12 -11.33
CA ARG A 31 -8.04 7.06 -10.49
C ARG A 31 -6.93 6.16 -9.96
N ILE A 32 -7.19 5.52 -8.83
CA ILE A 32 -6.30 4.49 -8.30
C ILE A 32 -6.49 3.21 -9.13
N THR A 33 -5.40 2.64 -9.63
CA THR A 33 -5.43 1.43 -10.46
C THR A 33 -5.11 0.18 -9.68
N LYS A 34 -4.15 0.26 -8.77
CA LYS A 34 -3.72 -0.84 -7.90
C LYS A 34 -3.04 -0.32 -6.65
N ILE A 35 -3.07 -1.13 -5.60
CA ILE A 35 -2.22 -0.97 -4.42
C ILE A 35 -1.37 -2.22 -4.28
N THR A 36 -0.05 -2.04 -4.17
CA THR A 36 0.90 -3.14 -3.99
C THR A 36 1.45 -3.07 -2.58
N LEU A 37 1.33 -4.16 -1.84
CA LEU A 37 1.95 -4.34 -0.52
C LEU A 37 3.15 -5.25 -0.68
N ASN A 38 4.29 -4.86 -0.14
CA ASN A 38 5.53 -5.63 -0.21
C ASN A 38 6.21 -5.69 1.15
N MET A 39 6.58 -6.89 1.58
CA MET A 39 7.46 -7.15 2.72
C MET A 39 8.79 -7.69 2.22
N GLY A 40 9.88 -6.97 2.50
CA GLY A 40 11.23 -7.46 2.30
C GLY A 40 11.68 -8.27 3.53
N LEU A 41 12.09 -9.52 3.32
CA LEU A 41 12.40 -10.48 4.37
C LEU A 41 13.85 -10.96 4.23
N GLY A 42 14.80 -10.08 4.54
CA GLY A 42 16.23 -10.42 4.50
C GLY A 42 16.62 -11.56 5.47
N GLU A 43 15.92 -11.67 6.59
CA GLU A 43 16.12 -12.71 7.61
C GLU A 43 15.74 -14.11 7.12
N ALA A 44 14.90 -14.20 6.09
CA ALA A 44 14.45 -15.46 5.51
C ALA A 44 15.58 -16.31 4.89
N VAL A 45 16.73 -15.71 4.66
CA VAL A 45 17.96 -16.44 4.24
C VAL A 45 18.40 -17.43 5.32
N ASN A 46 18.23 -17.08 6.59
CA ASN A 46 18.62 -17.88 7.73
C ASN A 46 17.48 -18.77 8.25
N ASP A 47 16.24 -18.26 8.22
CA ASP A 47 15.07 -18.99 8.71
C ASP A 47 13.89 -18.91 7.72
N LYS A 48 13.52 -20.06 7.18
CA LYS A 48 12.40 -20.18 6.22
C LYS A 48 11.02 -19.91 6.86
N LYS A 49 10.85 -20.10 8.17
CA LYS A 49 9.59 -19.86 8.88
C LYS A 49 9.19 -18.39 8.83
N VAL A 50 10.16 -17.49 8.73
CA VAL A 50 9.93 -16.05 8.57
C VAL A 50 9.04 -15.76 7.37
N ILE A 51 9.23 -16.48 6.25
CA ILE A 51 8.39 -16.32 5.05
C ILE A 51 6.94 -16.74 5.31
N GLU A 52 6.75 -17.88 5.96
CA GLU A 52 5.41 -18.42 6.24
C GLU A 52 4.63 -17.48 7.15
N ASN A 53 5.27 -16.97 8.19
CA ASN A 53 4.68 -16.00 9.13
C ASN A 53 4.32 -14.69 8.42
N ALA A 54 5.24 -14.14 7.62
CA ALA A 54 4.99 -12.91 6.86
C ALA A 54 3.88 -13.08 5.80
N VAL A 55 3.81 -14.22 5.14
CA VAL A 55 2.71 -14.57 4.22
C VAL A 55 1.38 -14.65 4.98
N GLY A 56 1.39 -15.23 6.18
CA GLY A 56 0.22 -15.27 7.06
C GLY A 56 -0.28 -13.87 7.43
N ASP A 57 0.62 -13.02 7.91
CA ASP A 57 0.30 -11.64 8.29
C ASP A 57 -0.21 -10.82 7.09
N LEU A 58 0.51 -10.90 5.97
CA LEU A 58 0.11 -10.16 4.76
C LEU A 58 -1.22 -10.67 4.18
N THR A 59 -1.54 -11.96 4.36
CA THR A 59 -2.84 -12.53 3.97
C THR A 59 -3.97 -11.93 4.79
N LYS A 60 -3.79 -11.77 6.09
CA LYS A 60 -4.79 -11.15 6.99
C LYS A 60 -5.03 -9.68 6.60
N VAL A 61 -3.95 -8.92 6.41
CA VAL A 61 -4.01 -7.49 6.04
C VAL A 61 -4.64 -7.27 4.67
N ALA A 62 -4.26 -8.07 3.68
CA ALA A 62 -4.69 -7.89 2.30
C ALA A 62 -6.03 -8.55 1.97
N GLY A 63 -6.48 -9.54 2.77
CA GLY A 63 -7.62 -10.39 2.44
C GLY A 63 -7.40 -11.26 1.20
N GLN A 64 -6.13 -11.42 0.77
CA GLN A 64 -5.73 -12.17 -0.41
C GLN A 64 -4.36 -12.79 -0.18
N LYS A 65 -4.15 -14.04 -0.64
CA LYS A 65 -2.87 -14.74 -0.49
C LYS A 65 -1.76 -14.01 -1.26
N PRO A 66 -0.66 -13.64 -0.61
CA PRO A 66 0.50 -13.03 -1.25
C PRO A 66 1.31 -14.02 -2.07
N VAL A 67 2.09 -13.48 -3.00
CA VAL A 67 3.09 -14.23 -3.77
C VAL A 67 4.43 -14.09 -3.06
N VAL A 68 5.13 -15.21 -2.85
CA VAL A 68 6.50 -15.22 -2.33
C VAL A 68 7.45 -14.78 -3.44
N THR A 69 8.20 -13.72 -3.18
CA THR A 69 9.19 -13.20 -4.14
C THR A 69 10.53 -13.88 -3.94
N LYS A 70 11.13 -14.32 -5.06
CA LYS A 70 12.39 -15.06 -5.09
C LYS A 70 13.52 -14.22 -5.66
N ALA A 71 14.73 -14.42 -5.16
CA ALA A 71 15.93 -13.78 -5.68
C ALA A 71 16.19 -14.15 -7.14
N LYS A 72 16.40 -13.16 -8.00
CA LYS A 72 16.71 -13.35 -9.43
C LYS A 72 18.17 -13.71 -9.68
N LYS A 73 19.07 -13.15 -8.86
CA LYS A 73 20.54 -13.35 -8.97
C LYS A 73 21.11 -13.77 -7.62
N ALA A 74 22.19 -14.55 -7.68
CA ALA A 74 22.98 -14.88 -6.50
C ALA A 74 23.88 -13.69 -6.11
N ILE A 75 23.92 -13.33 -4.83
CA ILE A 75 24.80 -12.28 -4.28
C ILE A 75 25.50 -12.86 -3.05
N ALA A 76 26.81 -13.09 -3.16
CA ALA A 76 27.60 -13.73 -2.11
C ALA A 76 27.64 -12.90 -0.81
N GLY A 77 27.75 -11.57 -0.91
CA GLY A 77 27.78 -10.65 0.24
C GLY A 77 26.53 -10.72 1.12
N PHE A 78 25.37 -11.06 0.55
CA PHE A 78 24.12 -11.24 1.28
C PHE A 78 23.77 -12.72 1.54
N LYS A 79 24.64 -13.66 1.20
CA LYS A 79 24.43 -15.12 1.31
C LYS A 79 23.18 -15.61 0.57
N ILE A 80 22.79 -14.92 -0.52
CA ILE A 80 21.59 -15.21 -1.31
C ILE A 80 21.98 -16.00 -2.54
N ARG A 81 21.25 -17.08 -2.83
CA ARG A 81 21.31 -17.83 -4.09
C ARG A 81 20.08 -17.55 -4.94
N GLN A 82 20.22 -17.74 -6.25
CA GLN A 82 19.08 -17.65 -7.17
C GLN A 82 17.95 -18.60 -6.72
N GLY A 83 16.71 -18.08 -6.75
CA GLY A 83 15.53 -18.84 -6.32
C GLY A 83 15.23 -18.81 -4.82
N TYR A 84 16.10 -18.22 -3.99
CA TYR A 84 15.81 -18.09 -2.56
C TYR A 84 14.62 -17.17 -2.33
N PRO A 85 13.68 -17.56 -1.44
CA PRO A 85 12.57 -16.68 -1.04
C PRO A 85 13.12 -15.55 -0.16
N ILE A 86 12.87 -14.30 -0.57
CA ILE A 86 13.41 -13.09 0.09
C ILE A 86 12.34 -12.07 0.43
N GLY A 87 11.08 -12.35 0.14
CA GLY A 87 9.98 -11.43 0.44
C GLY A 87 8.63 -11.99 0.08
N ALA A 88 7.61 -11.21 0.40
CA ALA A 88 6.22 -11.49 0.03
C ALA A 88 5.58 -10.22 -0.54
N MET A 89 4.76 -10.37 -1.58
CA MET A 89 4.11 -9.26 -2.25
C MET A 89 2.66 -9.62 -2.59
N VAL A 90 1.77 -8.63 -2.49
CA VAL A 90 0.38 -8.75 -2.94
C VAL A 90 -0.05 -7.51 -3.69
N THR A 91 -0.81 -7.69 -4.76
CA THR A 91 -1.38 -6.58 -5.55
C THR A 91 -2.89 -6.61 -5.41
N LEU A 92 -3.45 -5.51 -4.91
CA LEU A 92 -4.89 -5.32 -4.72
C LEU A 92 -5.47 -4.46 -5.84
N ARG A 93 -6.64 -4.86 -6.35
CA ARG A 93 -7.39 -4.15 -7.40
C ARG A 93 -8.88 -4.17 -7.11
N GLY A 94 -9.65 -3.27 -7.74
CA GLY A 94 -11.10 -3.23 -7.64
C GLY A 94 -11.61 -3.04 -6.21
N ALA A 95 -12.64 -3.76 -5.82
CA ALA A 95 -13.29 -3.63 -4.51
C ALA A 95 -12.31 -3.85 -3.34
N ARG A 96 -11.46 -4.89 -3.41
CA ARG A 96 -10.46 -5.17 -2.35
C ARG A 96 -9.45 -4.04 -2.16
N MET A 97 -9.08 -3.37 -3.25
CA MET A 97 -8.20 -2.20 -3.20
C MET A 97 -8.84 -1.05 -2.42
N TYR A 98 -10.11 -0.73 -2.71
CA TYR A 98 -10.82 0.34 -2.02
C TYR A 98 -11.13 0.00 -0.56
N GLU A 99 -11.44 -1.26 -0.24
CA GLU A 99 -11.58 -1.71 1.15
C GLU A 99 -10.28 -1.57 1.95
N PHE A 100 -9.17 -2.02 1.36
CA PHE A 100 -7.86 -1.85 1.98
C PHE A 100 -7.53 -0.37 2.19
N LEU A 101 -7.78 0.47 1.18
CA LEU A 101 -7.53 1.91 1.24
C LEU A 101 -8.33 2.56 2.37
N ASP A 102 -9.60 2.21 2.50
CA ASP A 102 -10.47 2.72 3.56
C ASP A 102 -9.94 2.35 4.95
N ARG A 103 -9.65 1.07 5.20
CA ARG A 103 -9.09 0.61 6.48
C ARG A 103 -7.72 1.23 6.76
N PHE A 104 -6.89 1.38 5.74
CA PHE A 104 -5.57 1.98 5.88
C PHE A 104 -5.65 3.43 6.34
N VAL A 105 -6.49 4.24 5.69
CA VAL A 105 -6.62 5.67 6.01
C VAL A 105 -7.37 5.91 7.32
N THR A 106 -8.47 5.18 7.56
CA THR A 106 -9.36 5.46 8.70
C THR A 106 -8.94 4.78 9.99
N VAL A 107 -8.28 3.62 9.91
CA VAL A 107 -7.95 2.80 11.08
C VAL A 107 -6.45 2.64 11.28
N ALA A 108 -5.71 2.23 10.23
CA ALA A 108 -4.31 1.86 10.39
C ALA A 108 -3.40 3.09 10.58
N LEU A 109 -3.53 4.14 9.76
CA LEU A 109 -2.71 5.35 9.87
C LEU A 109 -2.79 6.04 11.23
N PRO A 110 -3.98 6.25 11.85
CA PRO A 110 -4.07 6.83 13.19
C PRO A 110 -3.41 6.00 14.29
N ARG A 111 -3.23 4.69 14.08
CA ARG A 111 -2.58 3.77 15.02
C ARG A 111 -1.06 3.76 14.92
N VAL A 112 -0.49 4.43 13.93
CA VAL A 112 0.97 4.58 13.82
C VAL A 112 1.50 5.34 15.04
N ARG A 113 2.54 4.80 15.66
CA ARG A 113 3.19 5.44 16.83
C ARG A 113 3.72 6.82 16.44
N ASP A 114 3.45 7.83 17.27
CA ASP A 114 3.84 9.23 17.06
C ASP A 114 3.42 9.78 15.68
N PHE A 115 2.20 9.43 15.25
CA PHE A 115 1.70 9.85 13.94
C PHE A 115 1.56 11.37 13.86
N ARG A 116 2.25 11.98 12.89
CA ARG A 116 2.23 13.43 12.59
C ARG A 116 1.83 13.72 11.15
N GLY A 117 1.10 12.82 10.52
CA GLY A 117 0.78 12.88 9.09
C GLY A 117 1.84 12.20 8.22
N ILE A 118 1.46 11.99 6.97
CA ILE A 118 2.31 11.35 5.95
C ILE A 118 2.97 12.40 5.06
N SER A 119 4.13 12.07 4.49
CA SER A 119 4.86 12.98 3.61
C SER A 119 4.09 13.27 2.34
N GLY A 120 3.85 14.55 2.06
CA GLY A 120 3.28 15.00 0.78
C GLY A 120 4.27 15.00 -0.39
N LYS A 121 5.52 14.53 -0.18
CA LYS A 121 6.61 14.52 -1.18
C LYS A 121 7.02 13.10 -1.60
N ALA A 122 6.34 12.06 -1.13
CA ALA A 122 6.68 10.66 -1.42
C ALA A 122 6.08 10.14 -2.74
N PHE A 123 5.96 11.03 -3.73
CA PHE A 123 5.56 10.72 -5.09
C PHE A 123 6.78 10.43 -5.96
N ASP A 124 6.59 9.70 -7.05
CA ASP A 124 7.66 9.26 -7.96
C ASP A 124 7.86 10.18 -9.18
N GLY A 125 7.21 11.34 -9.25
CA GLY A 125 7.22 12.25 -10.40
C GLY A 125 6.23 11.86 -11.50
N ARG A 126 5.50 10.74 -11.34
CA ARG A 126 4.52 10.22 -12.30
C ARG A 126 3.16 9.93 -11.67
N GLY A 127 2.89 10.56 -10.53
CA GLY A 127 1.61 10.43 -9.85
C GLY A 127 1.41 9.14 -9.06
N ASN A 128 2.45 8.35 -8.78
CA ASN A 128 2.36 7.21 -7.88
C ASN A 128 2.90 7.60 -6.50
N TYR A 129 2.30 7.04 -5.45
CA TYR A 129 2.64 7.34 -4.08
C TYR A 129 3.18 6.10 -3.35
N ASN A 130 4.28 6.28 -2.60
CA ASN A 130 4.91 5.21 -1.84
C ASN A 130 5.00 5.58 -0.37
N ILE A 131 4.62 4.66 0.51
CA ILE A 131 4.71 4.81 1.96
C ILE A 131 5.30 3.56 2.59
N GLY A 132 6.28 3.75 3.48
CA GLY A 132 6.81 2.70 4.33
C GLY A 132 6.12 2.70 5.69
N VAL A 133 5.62 1.55 6.10
CA VAL A 133 5.09 1.30 7.42
C VAL A 133 6.14 0.50 8.19
N LYS A 134 6.51 0.95 9.38
CA LYS A 134 7.56 0.30 10.17
C LYS A 134 7.08 -0.97 10.87
N GLU A 135 5.81 -1.01 11.25
CA GLU A 135 5.24 -2.07 12.08
C GLU A 135 3.89 -2.54 11.50
N GLN A 136 3.75 -3.86 11.25
CA GLN A 136 2.50 -4.43 10.74
C GLN A 136 1.35 -4.38 11.75
N ILE A 137 1.63 -4.19 13.02
CA ILE A 137 0.63 -4.14 14.10
C ILE A 137 -0.32 -2.95 14.04
N ILE A 138 -0.07 -1.97 13.18
CA ILE A 138 -1.01 -0.88 12.94
C ILE A 138 -2.33 -1.37 12.34
N PHE A 139 -2.30 -2.52 11.65
CA PHE A 139 -3.49 -3.13 11.09
C PHE A 139 -4.27 -3.90 12.16
N PRO A 140 -5.58 -3.65 12.32
CA PRO A 140 -6.40 -4.28 13.36
C PRO A 140 -6.53 -5.81 13.20
N GLU A 141 -6.28 -6.32 12.00
CA GLU A 141 -6.30 -7.75 11.69
C GLU A 141 -5.11 -8.52 12.27
N ILE A 142 -4.07 -7.80 12.68
CA ILE A 142 -2.86 -8.37 13.28
C ILE A 142 -2.94 -8.26 14.80
N GLU A 143 -2.95 -9.41 15.46
CA GLU A 143 -2.90 -9.50 16.92
C GLU A 143 -1.44 -9.56 17.38
N TYR A 144 -1.07 -8.64 18.29
CA TYR A 144 0.31 -8.53 18.80
C TYR A 144 0.83 -9.85 19.42
N ASP A 145 -0.02 -10.56 20.15
CA ASP A 145 0.34 -11.79 20.85
C ASP A 145 0.58 -12.99 19.91
N LYS A 146 0.19 -12.87 18.64
CA LYS A 146 0.29 -13.95 17.64
C LYS A 146 1.39 -13.75 16.61
N ILE A 147 2.12 -12.64 16.68
CA ILE A 147 3.24 -12.38 15.78
C ILE A 147 4.55 -12.87 16.39
N ASP A 148 5.45 -13.36 15.54
CA ASP A 148 6.80 -13.77 15.92
C ASP A 148 7.77 -12.56 15.98
N ALA A 149 7.63 -11.58 15.10
CA ALA A 149 8.45 -10.38 15.05
C ALA A 149 7.70 -9.19 14.44
N LEU A 150 8.12 -7.98 14.81
CA LEU A 150 7.68 -6.74 14.16
C LEU A 150 8.33 -6.62 12.79
N ARG A 151 7.53 -6.46 11.74
CA ARG A 151 8.00 -6.29 10.36
C ARG A 151 7.40 -5.07 9.71
N GLY A 152 8.25 -4.38 8.96
CA GLY A 152 7.80 -3.29 8.13
C GLY A 152 7.24 -3.79 6.79
N LEU A 153 6.41 -2.96 6.18
CA LEU A 153 5.92 -3.18 4.82
C LEU A 153 5.90 -1.89 4.03
N ASN A 154 6.09 -2.02 2.73
CA ASN A 154 5.96 -0.92 1.78
C ASN A 154 4.61 -1.01 1.08
N ILE A 155 3.93 0.12 0.99
CA ILE A 155 2.65 0.29 0.32
C ILE A 155 2.86 1.23 -0.86
N SER A 156 2.65 0.73 -2.08
CA SER A 156 2.74 1.51 -3.31
C SER A 156 1.35 1.67 -3.91
N ILE A 157 0.90 2.92 -4.02
CA ILE A 157 -0.39 3.28 -4.62
C ILE A 157 -0.12 3.78 -6.03
N THR A 158 -0.57 3.03 -7.02
CA THR A 158 -0.43 3.39 -8.43
C THR A 158 -1.71 4.05 -8.93
N THR A 159 -1.55 5.22 -9.55
CA THR A 159 -2.66 6.00 -10.10
C THR A 159 -2.52 6.19 -11.60
N THR A 160 -3.55 6.75 -12.23
CA THR A 160 -3.51 7.19 -13.64
C THR A 160 -3.16 8.68 -13.77
N ALA A 161 -2.87 9.37 -12.67
CA ALA A 161 -2.48 10.78 -12.70
C ALA A 161 -1.22 10.99 -13.55
N LYS A 162 -1.16 12.11 -14.25
CA LYS A 162 -0.01 12.48 -15.07
C LYS A 162 1.05 13.22 -14.25
N THR A 163 0.61 13.94 -13.22
CA THR A 163 1.48 14.73 -12.33
C THR A 163 1.27 14.36 -10.87
N ASP A 164 2.26 14.67 -10.04
CA ASP A 164 2.19 14.44 -8.60
C ASP A 164 1.15 15.31 -7.92
N GLU A 165 0.86 16.50 -8.48
CA GLU A 165 -0.18 17.41 -7.98
C GLU A 165 -1.58 16.80 -8.15
N GLU A 166 -1.87 16.23 -9.32
CA GLU A 166 -3.12 15.53 -9.58
C GLU A 166 -3.29 14.33 -8.62
N ALA A 167 -2.23 13.53 -8.46
CA ALA A 167 -2.23 12.38 -7.56
C ALA A 167 -2.40 12.80 -6.10
N LYS A 168 -1.74 13.87 -5.66
CA LYS A 168 -1.88 14.42 -4.32
C LYS A 168 -3.32 14.89 -4.06
N ALA A 169 -3.93 15.57 -5.04
CA ALA A 169 -5.33 15.99 -4.95
C ALA A 169 -6.28 14.78 -4.88
N LEU A 170 -6.04 13.75 -5.69
CA LEU A 170 -6.80 12.50 -5.65
C LEU A 170 -6.73 11.84 -4.27
N LEU A 171 -5.53 11.66 -3.72
CA LEU A 171 -5.36 11.03 -2.40
C LEU A 171 -5.91 11.91 -1.28
N ALA A 172 -5.78 13.23 -1.37
CA ALA A 172 -6.39 14.16 -0.40
C ALA A 172 -7.92 14.04 -0.37
N ALA A 173 -8.57 13.84 -1.52
CA ALA A 173 -10.00 13.58 -1.60
C ALA A 173 -10.42 12.27 -0.91
N PHE A 174 -9.52 11.28 -0.81
CA PHE A 174 -9.68 10.08 0.03
C PHE A 174 -9.26 10.29 1.49
N LYS A 175 -9.12 11.54 1.95
CA LYS A 175 -8.79 11.92 3.32
C LYS A 175 -7.40 11.42 3.79
N PHE A 176 -6.44 11.31 2.89
CA PHE A 176 -5.06 11.06 3.29
C PHE A 176 -4.53 12.22 4.14
N PRO A 177 -4.01 11.93 5.34
CA PRO A 177 -3.53 12.95 6.28
C PRO A 177 -2.14 13.44 5.90
N PHE A 178 -2.02 14.18 4.80
CA PHE A 178 -0.73 14.77 4.40
C PHE A 178 -0.27 15.81 5.42
N ARG A 179 1.01 15.77 5.75
CA ARG A 179 1.69 16.79 6.53
C ARG A 179 2.02 17.96 5.61
N ASN A 180 1.71 19.17 6.04
CA ASN A 180 2.10 20.42 5.40
C ASN A 180 3.61 20.67 5.49
#